data_35573ec4009d8e6e622878f754fdd152
#
_entry.id   35573ec4009d8e6e622878f754fdd152
#
_cell.length_a   1.000
_cell.length_b   1.000
_cell.length_c   1.000
_cell.angle_alpha   90.00
_cell.angle_beta   90.00
_cell.angle_gamma   90.00
#
_symmetry.space_group_name_H-M   'P 1'
#
loop_
_entity.id
_entity.type
_entity.pdbx_description
1 polymer ?
#
loop_
_entity_poly.entity_id
_entity_poly.type
_entity_poly.pdbx_seq_one_letter_code
_entity_poly.pdbx_strand_id
1 'polypeptide(L)'
;MKKVICIIAIVLAGSLSAMAQITDNMDRIEVCKQNYHTLFGGEALTGQGTDPEMMDILQKFIFGEVFQTGDLTLKQREMITCITLATMQTLPQLKVHAGAALNVGVTPEELREVMYLTAPFIGFPRMLNAVATVNEVFKERGISLPLEKQGAVTEKTRHETGKAIQDKQYPGGIATVMDGVPGGMGEDVEQFLTDYFFGDIYSRGALDLQTRELLGYCILTTLEAESQLHSHYHGNINAGNSPETLTAAVIQCLPYIGFPAAIMALRIIKEEYAK
;
A
#
# COMPACT_ATOMS: atom_id res chain seq x y z
N MET A 1 39.36 18.87 -41.24
CA MET A 1 38.70 19.09 -39.97
C MET A 1 37.40 18.25 -39.84
N LYS A 2 37.43 16.92 -40.04
CA LYS A 2 36.24 16.03 -39.93
C LYS A 2 36.51 14.71 -39.17
N LYS A 3 37.60 14.59 -38.42
CA LYS A 3 37.95 13.34 -37.68
C LYS A 3 38.03 13.46 -36.15
N VAL A 4 37.70 14.63 -35.55
CA VAL A 4 37.83 14.84 -34.09
C VAL A 4 36.48 14.76 -33.37
N ILE A 5 35.33 14.81 -34.08
CA ILE A 5 33.99 14.86 -33.45
C ILE A 5 33.45 13.45 -33.07
N CYS A 6 33.95 12.37 -33.70
CA CYS A 6 33.46 11.03 -33.40
C CYS A 6 34.01 10.37 -32.13
N ILE A 7 35.11 10.86 -31.55
CA ILE A 7 35.77 10.22 -30.39
C ILE A 7 35.13 10.68 -29.07
N ILE A 8 34.59 11.91 -29.02
CA ILE A 8 33.98 12.44 -27.77
C ILE A 8 32.58 11.83 -27.48
N ALA A 9 31.84 11.44 -28.53
CA ALA A 9 30.51 10.84 -28.33
C ALA A 9 30.56 9.39 -27.78
N ILE A 10 31.63 8.65 -28.10
CA ILE A 10 31.78 7.24 -27.63
C ILE A 10 32.24 7.20 -26.17
N VAL A 11 33.00 8.18 -25.69
CA VAL A 11 33.45 8.23 -24.29
C VAL A 11 32.33 8.64 -23.34
N LEU A 12 31.37 9.50 -23.77
CA LEU A 12 30.23 9.92 -22.98
C LEU A 12 29.14 8.80 -22.87
N ALA A 13 28.94 7.99 -23.91
CA ALA A 13 28.02 6.87 -23.86
C ALA A 13 28.54 5.72 -23.01
N GLY A 14 29.86 5.49 -22.98
CA GLY A 14 30.49 4.49 -22.14
C GLY A 14 30.47 4.86 -20.65
N SER A 15 30.56 6.13 -20.29
CA SER A 15 30.52 6.60 -18.90
C SER A 15 29.10 6.58 -18.29
N LEU A 16 28.07 6.86 -19.08
CA LEU A 16 26.67 6.73 -18.62
C LEU A 16 26.27 5.25 -18.41
N SER A 17 26.72 4.34 -19.27
CA SER A 17 26.48 2.89 -19.11
C SER A 17 27.25 2.32 -17.92
N ALA A 18 28.43 2.79 -17.62
CA ALA A 18 29.21 2.37 -16.44
C ALA A 18 28.64 2.96 -15.13
N MET A 19 28.09 4.19 -15.15
CA MET A 19 27.43 4.76 -13.97
C MET A 19 26.07 4.06 -13.70
N ALA A 20 25.32 3.67 -14.70
CA ALA A 20 24.09 2.89 -14.54
C ALA A 20 24.39 1.47 -13.98
N GLN A 21 25.54 0.87 -14.32
CA GLN A 21 25.99 -0.42 -13.77
C GLN A 21 26.56 -0.34 -12.34
N ILE A 22 27.01 0.83 -11.88
CA ILE A 22 27.53 1.02 -10.52
C ILE A 22 26.40 1.19 -9.49
N THR A 23 25.22 1.64 -9.89
CA THR A 23 24.03 1.72 -9.00
C THR A 23 23.29 0.39 -8.88
N ASP A 24 23.60 -0.62 -9.67
CA ASP A 24 22.85 -1.86 -9.82
C ASP A 24 23.43 -3.05 -9.01
N ASN A 25 24.36 -2.82 -8.11
CA ASN A 25 25.03 -3.91 -7.40
C ASN A 25 25.28 -3.64 -5.91
N MET A 26 24.31 -3.06 -5.21
CA MET A 26 24.32 -3.19 -3.75
C MET A 26 24.00 -4.66 -3.42
N ASP A 27 24.91 -5.32 -2.74
CA ASP A 27 24.74 -6.69 -2.28
C ASP A 27 23.43 -6.77 -1.47
N ARG A 28 22.48 -7.59 -1.93
CA ARG A 28 21.17 -7.77 -1.27
C ARG A 28 21.31 -8.08 0.22
N ILE A 29 22.44 -8.63 0.65
CA ILE A 29 22.74 -8.93 2.05
C ILE A 29 22.95 -7.64 2.84
N GLU A 30 23.72 -6.70 2.33
CA GLU A 30 23.98 -5.43 3.00
C GLU A 30 22.70 -4.57 3.05
N VAL A 31 21.93 -4.51 1.96
CA VAL A 31 20.64 -3.82 1.93
C VAL A 31 19.66 -4.47 2.91
N CYS A 32 19.60 -5.80 2.96
CA CYS A 32 18.79 -6.53 3.93
C CYS A 32 19.13 -6.12 5.36
N LYS A 33 20.40 -6.10 5.73
CA LYS A 33 20.85 -5.71 7.07
C LYS A 33 20.48 -4.28 7.42
N GLN A 34 20.67 -3.35 6.49
CA GLN A 34 20.35 -1.93 6.68
C GLN A 34 18.85 -1.72 6.88
N ASN A 35 18.02 -2.27 6.00
CA ASN A 35 16.56 -2.15 6.09
C ASN A 35 16.03 -2.81 7.36
N TYR A 36 16.49 -4.02 7.67
CA TYR A 36 16.08 -4.75 8.87
C TYR A 36 16.44 -3.98 10.15
N HIS A 37 17.66 -3.45 10.23
CA HIS A 37 18.09 -2.61 11.37
C HIS A 37 17.22 -1.37 11.51
N THR A 38 16.94 -0.68 10.42
CA THR A 38 16.08 0.54 10.43
C THR A 38 14.66 0.21 10.90
N LEU A 39 14.11 -0.91 10.46
CA LEU A 39 12.73 -1.31 10.76
C LEU A 39 12.59 -1.87 12.19
N PHE A 40 13.50 -2.72 12.61
CA PHE A 40 13.34 -3.52 13.83
C PHE A 40 14.38 -3.24 14.92
N GLY A 41 15.43 -2.46 14.63
CA GLY A 41 16.49 -2.13 15.58
C GLY A 41 17.45 -3.29 15.91
N GLY A 42 17.27 -4.46 15.26
CA GLY A 42 18.06 -5.67 15.48
C GLY A 42 18.99 -6.02 14.33
N GLU A 43 19.66 -7.17 14.44
CA GLU A 43 20.51 -7.73 13.39
C GLU A 43 19.73 -8.73 12.53
N ALA A 44 19.89 -8.62 11.20
CA ALA A 44 19.38 -9.62 10.25
C ALA A 44 20.35 -10.77 10.08
N LEU A 45 19.84 -11.88 9.55
CA LEU A 45 20.65 -13.04 9.11
C LEU A 45 21.51 -13.63 10.22
N THR A 46 20.96 -13.71 11.43
CA THR A 46 21.69 -14.17 12.63
C THR A 46 21.89 -15.69 12.66
N GLY A 47 21.20 -16.45 11.82
CA GLY A 47 21.21 -17.91 11.85
C GLY A 47 20.55 -18.50 13.10
N GLN A 48 19.77 -17.72 13.85
CA GLN A 48 19.10 -18.14 15.07
C GLN A 48 17.62 -18.47 14.84
N GLY A 49 17.01 -19.11 15.84
CA GLY A 49 15.61 -19.50 15.80
C GLY A 49 15.42 -20.97 15.44
N THR A 50 14.18 -21.39 15.23
CA THR A 50 13.80 -22.78 14.92
C THR A 50 14.02 -23.13 13.45
N ASP A 51 13.93 -22.12 12.55
CA ASP A 51 13.98 -22.29 11.10
C ASP A 51 14.94 -21.27 10.45
N PRO A 52 16.24 -21.28 10.82
CA PRO A 52 17.17 -20.22 10.45
C PRO A 52 17.38 -20.10 8.94
N GLU A 53 17.38 -21.20 8.20
CA GLU A 53 17.55 -21.19 6.74
C GLU A 53 16.38 -20.49 6.03
N MET A 54 15.14 -20.76 6.44
CA MET A 54 13.96 -20.11 5.88
C MET A 54 13.90 -18.63 6.29
N MET A 55 14.27 -18.28 7.51
CA MET A 55 14.36 -16.90 7.96
C MET A 55 15.38 -16.10 7.18
N ASP A 56 16.51 -16.70 6.84
CA ASP A 56 17.52 -16.10 5.97
C ASP A 56 16.99 -15.81 4.57
N ILE A 57 16.27 -16.76 3.96
CA ILE A 57 15.62 -16.59 2.65
C ILE A 57 14.59 -15.46 2.71
N LEU A 58 13.70 -15.48 3.70
CA LEU A 58 12.66 -14.48 3.91
C LEU A 58 13.25 -13.07 4.05
N GLN A 59 14.24 -12.90 4.93
CA GLN A 59 14.85 -11.60 5.19
C GLN A 59 15.57 -11.04 3.96
N LYS A 60 16.34 -11.85 3.25
CA LYS A 60 17.04 -11.46 2.02
C LYS A 60 16.04 -11.07 0.92
N PHE A 61 14.97 -11.84 0.76
CA PHE A 61 13.96 -11.58 -0.27
C PHE A 61 13.17 -10.29 0.03
N ILE A 62 12.61 -10.15 1.24
CA ILE A 62 11.80 -8.99 1.59
C ILE A 62 12.67 -7.73 1.64
N PHE A 63 13.64 -7.72 2.57
CA PHE A 63 14.38 -6.50 2.91
C PHE A 63 15.58 -6.23 2.00
N GLY A 64 16.08 -7.27 1.29
CA GLY A 64 17.22 -7.16 0.39
C GLY A 64 16.88 -7.05 -1.09
N GLU A 65 15.71 -7.53 -1.53
CA GLU A 65 15.30 -7.50 -2.94
C GLU A 65 14.03 -6.68 -3.15
N VAL A 66 12.90 -7.05 -2.53
CA VAL A 66 11.61 -6.37 -2.72
C VAL A 66 11.68 -4.90 -2.29
N PHE A 67 12.36 -4.60 -1.19
CA PHE A 67 12.52 -3.23 -0.69
C PHE A 67 13.40 -2.33 -1.58
N GLN A 68 14.08 -2.88 -2.58
CA GLN A 68 14.82 -2.11 -3.59
C GLN A 68 13.99 -1.86 -4.86
N THR A 69 12.81 -2.44 -4.99
CA THR A 69 12.01 -2.35 -6.22
C THR A 69 11.10 -1.13 -6.18
N GLY A 70 11.28 -0.20 -7.13
CA GLY A 70 10.51 1.05 -7.27
C GLY A 70 10.81 2.07 -6.16
N ASP A 71 10.26 3.27 -6.31
CA ASP A 71 10.58 4.46 -5.50
C ASP A 71 9.63 4.65 -4.29
N LEU A 72 9.31 3.57 -3.58
CA LEU A 72 8.54 3.68 -2.35
C LEU A 72 9.45 3.97 -1.16
N THR A 73 9.07 4.95 -0.34
CA THR A 73 9.73 5.21 0.94
C THR A 73 9.50 4.06 1.93
N LEU A 74 10.36 3.89 2.94
CA LEU A 74 10.16 2.89 4.00
C LEU A 74 8.82 3.09 4.72
N LYS A 75 8.39 4.34 4.89
CA LYS A 75 7.09 4.69 5.46
C LYS A 75 5.93 4.11 4.62
N GLN A 76 5.96 4.31 3.30
CA GLN A 76 4.95 3.74 2.40
C GLN A 76 4.99 2.21 2.38
N ARG A 77 6.18 1.61 2.35
CA ARG A 77 6.35 0.15 2.38
C ARG A 77 5.72 -0.46 3.63
N GLU A 78 5.94 0.13 4.79
CA GLU A 78 5.36 -0.39 6.04
C GLU A 78 3.84 -0.15 6.13
N MET A 79 3.31 0.97 5.61
CA MET A 79 1.85 1.14 5.50
C MET A 79 1.21 0.08 4.58
N ILE A 80 1.83 -0.21 3.43
CA ILE A 80 1.39 -1.26 2.50
C ILE A 80 1.48 -2.64 3.17
N THR A 81 2.57 -2.93 3.85
CA THR A 81 2.73 -4.19 4.58
C THR A 81 1.66 -4.34 5.66
N CYS A 82 1.45 -3.30 6.49
CA CYS A 82 0.45 -3.33 7.55
C CYS A 82 -0.97 -3.54 7.03
N ILE A 83 -1.36 -2.86 5.94
CA ILE A 83 -2.71 -3.00 5.39
C ILE A 83 -2.93 -4.37 4.74
N THR A 84 -1.90 -4.92 4.09
CA THR A 84 -1.90 -6.27 3.52
C THR A 84 -2.08 -7.32 4.62
N LEU A 85 -1.29 -7.25 5.69
CA LEU A 85 -1.37 -8.17 6.83
C LEU A 85 -2.70 -8.04 7.59
N ALA A 86 -3.24 -6.82 7.73
CA ALA A 86 -4.57 -6.59 8.29
C ALA A 86 -5.66 -7.21 7.42
N THR A 87 -5.58 -7.10 6.11
CA THR A 87 -6.52 -7.70 5.15
C THR A 87 -6.49 -9.23 5.24
N MET A 88 -5.32 -9.83 5.36
CA MET A 88 -5.12 -11.28 5.53
C MET A 88 -5.47 -11.78 6.94
N GLN A 89 -5.64 -10.89 7.91
CA GLN A 89 -5.82 -11.25 9.34
C GLN A 89 -4.62 -12.01 9.93
N THR A 90 -3.41 -11.80 9.40
CA THR A 90 -2.17 -12.35 9.96
C THR A 90 -1.68 -11.44 11.09
N LEU A 91 -2.43 -11.43 12.19
CA LEU A 91 -2.29 -10.46 13.28
C LEU A 91 -0.93 -10.47 14.01
N PRO A 92 -0.28 -11.64 14.24
CA PRO A 92 1.05 -11.65 14.82
C PRO A 92 2.09 -10.88 13.98
N GLN A 93 2.05 -11.03 12.65
CA GLN A 93 2.92 -10.32 11.73
C GLN A 93 2.54 -8.83 11.67
N LEU A 94 1.24 -8.50 11.66
CA LEU A 94 0.77 -7.13 11.75
C LEU A 94 1.32 -6.43 12.99
N LYS A 95 1.35 -7.09 14.15
CA LYS A 95 1.90 -6.52 15.38
C LYS A 95 3.37 -6.12 15.23
N VAL A 96 4.18 -6.98 14.62
CA VAL A 96 5.60 -6.72 14.36
C VAL A 96 5.79 -5.52 13.41
N HIS A 97 5.08 -5.54 12.27
CA HIS A 97 5.18 -4.48 11.26
C HIS A 97 4.54 -3.15 11.70
N ALA A 98 3.53 -3.17 12.56
CA ALA A 98 3.03 -1.95 13.21
C ALA A 98 4.11 -1.25 14.05
N GLY A 99 4.93 -2.02 14.76
CA GLY A 99 6.11 -1.49 15.45
C GLY A 99 7.16 -0.91 14.50
N ALA A 100 7.43 -1.60 13.38
CA ALA A 100 8.34 -1.14 12.34
C ALA A 100 7.82 0.13 11.65
N ALA A 101 6.52 0.19 11.35
CA ALA A 101 5.88 1.39 10.77
C ALA A 101 6.13 2.64 11.64
N LEU A 102 5.95 2.53 12.96
CA LEU A 102 6.26 3.62 13.89
C LEU A 102 7.76 3.99 13.86
N ASN A 103 8.66 3.02 13.74
CA ASN A 103 10.11 3.26 13.68
C ASN A 103 10.53 4.04 12.42
N VAL A 104 9.80 3.90 11.31
CA VAL A 104 10.08 4.62 10.05
C VAL A 104 9.20 5.86 9.86
N GLY A 105 8.54 6.33 10.91
CA GLY A 105 7.86 7.62 10.94
C GLY A 105 6.39 7.61 10.47
N VAL A 106 5.73 6.43 10.46
CA VAL A 106 4.27 6.39 10.42
C VAL A 106 3.75 6.86 11.77
N THR A 107 2.90 7.90 11.77
CA THR A 107 2.33 8.38 13.04
C THR A 107 1.25 7.43 13.57
N PRO A 108 0.94 7.46 14.86
CA PRO A 108 -0.14 6.65 15.43
C PRO A 108 -1.49 6.90 14.73
N GLU A 109 -1.78 8.16 14.39
CA GLU A 109 -3.00 8.55 13.67
C GLU A 109 -3.03 7.95 12.27
N GLU A 110 -1.94 8.04 11.51
CA GLU A 110 -1.82 7.43 10.18
C GLU A 110 -2.01 5.92 10.26
N LEU A 111 -1.33 5.24 11.19
CA LEU A 111 -1.42 3.78 11.33
C LEU A 111 -2.83 3.33 11.71
N ARG A 112 -3.53 4.08 12.57
CA ARG A 112 -4.94 3.84 12.88
C ARG A 112 -5.82 4.02 11.64
N GLU A 113 -5.59 5.08 10.84
CA GLU A 113 -6.35 5.31 9.61
C GLU A 113 -6.08 4.24 8.54
N VAL A 114 -4.87 3.69 8.47
CA VAL A 114 -4.56 2.49 7.66
C VAL A 114 -5.47 1.32 8.06
N MET A 115 -5.68 1.08 9.37
CA MET A 115 -6.58 0.02 9.83
C MET A 115 -8.05 0.36 9.51
N TYR A 116 -8.50 1.59 9.77
CA TYR A 116 -9.87 2.00 9.50
C TYR A 116 -10.24 1.91 8.01
N LEU A 117 -9.28 2.17 7.12
CA LEU A 117 -9.46 2.04 5.68
C LEU A 117 -9.83 0.61 5.26
N THR A 118 -9.48 -0.40 6.03
CA THR A 118 -9.85 -1.78 5.70
C THR A 118 -11.35 -2.07 5.87
N ALA A 119 -12.08 -1.27 6.69
CA ALA A 119 -13.46 -1.56 7.05
C ALA A 119 -14.42 -1.70 5.86
N PRO A 120 -14.43 -0.80 4.86
CA PRO A 120 -15.32 -0.94 3.70
C PRO A 120 -14.94 -2.08 2.75
N PHE A 121 -13.72 -2.61 2.83
CA PHE A 121 -13.25 -3.70 1.96
C PHE A 121 -13.41 -5.09 2.58
N ILE A 122 -13.10 -5.24 3.88
CA ILE A 122 -13.08 -6.55 4.56
C ILE A 122 -14.11 -6.67 5.69
N GLY A 123 -14.88 -5.61 5.92
CA GLY A 123 -15.91 -5.55 6.96
C GLY A 123 -15.38 -5.18 8.35
N PHE A 124 -16.28 -4.67 9.19
CA PHE A 124 -15.96 -4.21 10.54
C PHE A 124 -15.30 -5.26 11.46
N PRO A 125 -15.72 -6.53 11.48
CA PRO A 125 -15.11 -7.50 12.42
C PRO A 125 -13.60 -7.66 12.18
N ARG A 126 -13.18 -7.79 10.93
CA ARG A 126 -11.75 -7.92 10.58
C ARG A 126 -10.97 -6.63 10.85
N MET A 127 -11.57 -5.49 10.55
CA MET A 127 -10.97 -4.18 10.87
C MET A 127 -10.78 -4.02 12.38
N LEU A 128 -11.76 -4.39 13.20
CA LEU A 128 -11.65 -4.32 14.66
C LEU A 128 -10.54 -5.20 15.23
N ASN A 129 -10.32 -6.40 14.67
CA ASN A 129 -9.19 -7.25 15.03
C ASN A 129 -7.86 -6.57 14.76
N ALA A 130 -7.71 -5.96 13.56
CA ALA A 130 -6.49 -5.22 13.20
C ALA A 130 -6.26 -4.01 14.12
N VAL A 131 -7.31 -3.24 14.43
CA VAL A 131 -7.26 -2.12 15.38
C VAL A 131 -6.84 -2.57 16.77
N ALA A 132 -7.40 -3.68 17.27
CA ALA A 132 -7.02 -4.22 18.58
C ALA A 132 -5.53 -4.56 18.63
N THR A 133 -5.01 -5.21 17.58
CA THR A 133 -3.58 -5.57 17.45
C THR A 133 -2.68 -4.32 17.44
N VAL A 134 -3.02 -3.30 16.66
CA VAL A 134 -2.25 -2.05 16.59
C VAL A 134 -2.32 -1.29 17.92
N ASN A 135 -3.47 -1.28 18.60
CA ASN A 135 -3.62 -0.67 19.93
C ASN A 135 -2.77 -1.36 21.00
N GLU A 136 -2.48 -2.66 20.88
CA GLU A 136 -1.49 -3.32 21.76
C GLU A 136 -0.09 -2.72 21.56
N VAL A 137 0.33 -2.52 20.30
CA VAL A 137 1.62 -1.88 19.99
C VAL A 137 1.67 -0.47 20.53
N PHE A 138 0.59 0.32 20.40
CA PHE A 138 0.52 1.67 20.97
C PHE A 138 0.72 1.66 22.49
N LYS A 139 0.07 0.76 23.21
CA LYS A 139 0.25 0.59 24.66
C LYS A 139 1.68 0.19 25.02
N GLU A 140 2.29 -0.75 24.30
CA GLU A 140 3.68 -1.18 24.49
C GLU A 140 4.68 -0.05 24.26
N ARG A 141 4.36 0.89 23.38
CA ARG A 141 5.15 2.08 23.08
C ARG A 141 4.84 3.29 23.96
N GLY A 142 3.92 3.17 24.92
CA GLY A 142 3.50 4.26 25.81
C GLY A 142 2.68 5.35 25.11
N ILE A 143 2.08 5.05 23.96
CA ILE A 143 1.21 5.97 23.23
C ILE A 143 -0.17 5.98 23.88
N SER A 144 -0.62 7.17 24.27
CA SER A 144 -1.90 7.36 24.96
C SER A 144 -3.09 7.12 24.03
N LEU A 145 -4.09 6.41 24.53
CA LEU A 145 -5.37 6.19 23.85
C LEU A 145 -6.51 6.86 24.65
N PRO A 146 -7.56 7.38 23.98
CA PRO A 146 -7.77 7.41 22.54
C PRO A 146 -6.87 8.41 21.82
N LEU A 147 -6.52 8.12 20.55
CA LEU A 147 -5.84 9.06 19.67
C LEU A 147 -6.76 10.22 19.28
N GLU A 148 -6.18 11.29 18.76
CA GLU A 148 -6.91 12.44 18.24
C GLU A 148 -7.89 12.02 17.12
N LYS A 149 -9.09 12.62 17.13
CA LYS A 149 -10.15 12.35 16.15
C LYS A 149 -9.76 12.90 14.78
N GLN A 150 -9.95 12.08 13.75
CA GLN A 150 -9.66 12.42 12.36
C GLN A 150 -10.93 12.55 11.49
N GLY A 151 -12.13 12.44 12.07
CA GLY A 151 -13.38 12.61 11.33
C GLY A 151 -13.57 14.05 10.85
N ALA A 152 -13.84 14.21 9.55
CA ALA A 152 -13.97 15.51 8.90
C ALA A 152 -15.42 15.89 8.54
N VAL A 153 -16.36 14.96 8.67
CA VAL A 153 -17.77 15.14 8.29
C VAL A 153 -18.71 15.03 9.49
N THR A 154 -19.93 15.53 9.30
CA THR A 154 -21.07 15.40 10.20
C THR A 154 -22.19 14.65 9.48
N GLU A 155 -23.25 14.24 10.20
CA GLU A 155 -24.45 13.64 9.59
C GLU A 155 -25.06 14.49 8.45
N LYS A 156 -24.87 15.82 8.52
CA LYS A 156 -25.41 16.74 7.51
C LYS A 156 -24.51 16.90 6.29
N THR A 157 -23.21 16.63 6.42
CA THR A 157 -22.22 16.91 5.36
C THR A 157 -21.62 15.65 4.75
N ARG A 158 -21.85 14.46 5.35
CA ARG A 158 -21.21 13.22 4.92
C ARG A 158 -21.55 12.84 3.47
N HIS A 159 -22.81 13.01 3.06
CA HIS A 159 -23.25 12.71 1.70
C HIS A 159 -22.57 13.63 0.68
N GLU A 160 -22.68 14.95 0.87
CA GLU A 160 -22.13 15.94 -0.07
C GLU A 160 -20.61 15.80 -0.19
N THR A 161 -19.92 15.64 0.95
CA THR A 161 -18.46 15.43 0.97
C THR A 161 -18.08 14.12 0.28
N GLY A 162 -18.78 13.03 0.60
CA GLY A 162 -18.54 11.72 -0.02
C GLY A 162 -18.76 11.75 -1.53
N LYS A 163 -19.86 12.38 -1.97
CA LYS A 163 -20.17 12.55 -3.39
C LYS A 163 -19.10 13.33 -4.14
N ALA A 164 -18.58 14.42 -3.56
CA ALA A 164 -17.52 15.22 -4.16
C ALA A 164 -16.21 14.42 -4.32
N ILE A 165 -15.85 13.58 -3.34
CA ILE A 165 -14.68 12.69 -3.43
C ILE A 165 -14.93 11.60 -4.49
N GLN A 166 -16.07 10.94 -4.44
CA GLN A 166 -16.46 9.86 -5.36
C GLN A 166 -16.43 10.32 -6.81
N ASP A 167 -17.09 11.44 -7.12
CA ASP A 167 -17.17 11.96 -8.49
C ASP A 167 -15.81 12.35 -9.07
N LYS A 168 -14.90 12.81 -8.21
CA LYS A 168 -13.51 13.12 -8.61
C LYS A 168 -12.71 11.88 -8.94
N GLN A 169 -12.82 10.82 -8.13
CA GLN A 169 -12.01 9.61 -8.27
C GLN A 169 -12.63 8.63 -9.28
N TYR A 170 -13.94 8.51 -9.29
CA TYR A 170 -14.71 7.54 -10.06
C TYR A 170 -15.84 8.24 -10.83
N PRO A 171 -15.53 9.02 -11.88
CA PRO A 171 -16.55 9.67 -12.70
C PRO A 171 -17.55 8.65 -13.25
N GLY A 172 -18.85 8.85 -12.99
CA GLY A 172 -19.90 7.91 -13.38
C GLY A 172 -20.38 6.96 -12.28
N GLY A 173 -19.65 6.88 -11.15
CA GLY A 173 -20.05 6.09 -9.98
C GLY A 173 -20.25 4.60 -10.26
N ILE A 174 -21.08 3.93 -9.44
CA ILE A 174 -21.42 2.49 -9.57
C ILE A 174 -22.88 2.24 -10.00
N ALA A 175 -23.63 3.29 -10.34
CA ALA A 175 -25.06 3.19 -10.65
C ALA A 175 -25.38 2.09 -11.67
N THR A 176 -24.61 2.03 -12.77
CA THR A 176 -24.78 1.00 -13.80
C THR A 176 -24.50 -0.43 -13.32
N VAL A 177 -23.71 -0.59 -12.28
CA VAL A 177 -23.38 -1.91 -11.68
C VAL A 177 -24.52 -2.36 -10.77
N MET A 178 -25.20 -1.42 -10.11
CA MET A 178 -26.29 -1.69 -9.15
C MET A 178 -27.67 -1.67 -9.80
N ASP A 179 -27.77 -1.26 -11.07
CA ASP A 179 -29.04 -1.26 -11.81
C ASP A 179 -29.65 -2.66 -11.90
N GLY A 180 -30.97 -2.73 -11.70
CA GLY A 180 -31.71 -3.99 -11.75
C GLY A 180 -31.57 -4.89 -10.50
N VAL A 181 -30.92 -4.43 -9.42
CA VAL A 181 -30.94 -5.15 -8.15
C VAL A 181 -32.38 -5.24 -7.63
N PRO A 182 -32.86 -6.46 -7.23
CA PRO A 182 -34.27 -6.65 -6.83
C PRO A 182 -34.69 -5.72 -5.68
N GLY A 183 -35.92 -5.21 -5.77
CA GLY A 183 -36.52 -4.36 -4.76
C GLY A 183 -36.00 -2.91 -4.70
N GLY A 184 -35.23 -2.47 -5.69
CA GLY A 184 -34.62 -1.14 -5.70
C GLY A 184 -33.46 -0.95 -4.73
N MET A 185 -33.04 -2.00 -4.03
CA MET A 185 -31.97 -1.95 -3.02
C MET A 185 -30.58 -1.63 -3.59
N GLY A 186 -30.42 -1.60 -4.93
CA GLY A 186 -29.21 -1.09 -5.57
C GLY A 186 -28.92 0.36 -5.24
N GLU A 187 -29.96 1.20 -5.18
CA GLU A 187 -29.88 2.62 -4.78
C GLU A 187 -29.37 2.77 -3.33
N ASP A 188 -29.80 1.88 -2.42
CA ASP A 188 -29.29 1.86 -1.03
C ASP A 188 -27.79 1.58 -1.00
N VAL A 189 -27.31 0.62 -1.81
CA VAL A 189 -25.88 0.28 -1.89
C VAL A 189 -25.06 1.45 -2.45
N GLU A 190 -25.56 2.15 -3.46
CA GLU A 190 -24.93 3.36 -3.98
C GLU A 190 -24.85 4.46 -2.93
N GLN A 191 -25.93 4.66 -2.18
CA GLN A 191 -25.95 5.62 -1.08
C GLN A 191 -24.95 5.23 0.03
N PHE A 192 -24.89 3.94 0.42
CA PHE A 192 -23.91 3.48 1.41
C PHE A 192 -22.47 3.69 0.93
N LEU A 193 -22.19 3.44 -0.35
CA LEU A 193 -20.88 3.71 -0.90
C LEU A 193 -20.53 5.20 -0.81
N THR A 194 -21.45 6.08 -1.21
CA THR A 194 -21.23 7.53 -1.16
C THR A 194 -21.06 8.02 0.28
N ASP A 195 -21.97 7.64 1.18
CA ASP A 195 -22.05 8.19 2.53
C ASP A 195 -21.01 7.59 3.47
N TYR A 196 -20.88 6.27 3.47
CA TYR A 196 -19.99 5.55 4.38
C TYR A 196 -18.58 5.43 3.82
N PHE A 197 -18.43 4.88 2.60
CA PHE A 197 -17.10 4.63 2.05
C PHE A 197 -16.36 5.95 1.79
N PHE A 198 -16.96 6.85 1.00
CA PHE A 198 -16.34 8.12 0.65
C PHE A 198 -16.55 9.20 1.72
N GLY A 199 -17.76 9.28 2.28
CA GLY A 199 -18.10 10.28 3.29
C GLY A 199 -17.42 10.02 4.64
N ASP A 200 -17.68 8.88 5.26
CA ASP A 200 -17.19 8.62 6.63
C ASP A 200 -15.74 8.16 6.68
N ILE A 201 -15.26 7.40 5.65
CA ILE A 201 -13.91 6.81 5.68
C ILE A 201 -12.90 7.60 4.84
N TYR A 202 -13.20 7.93 3.58
CA TYR A 202 -12.22 8.58 2.70
C TYR A 202 -12.01 10.06 3.02
N SER A 203 -12.98 10.74 3.61
CA SER A 203 -12.86 12.16 4.01
C SER A 203 -12.00 12.39 5.25
N ARG A 204 -11.66 11.33 6.01
CA ARG A 204 -10.93 11.42 7.29
C ARG A 204 -9.53 11.98 7.11
N GLY A 205 -9.01 12.66 8.16
CA GLY A 205 -7.66 13.19 8.19
C GLY A 205 -6.56 12.12 8.31
N ALA A 206 -5.36 12.57 8.59
CA ALA A 206 -4.09 11.84 8.73
C ALA A 206 -3.57 11.16 7.45
N LEU A 207 -4.40 10.64 6.56
CA LEU A 207 -4.00 10.13 5.25
C LEU A 207 -4.64 10.98 4.14
N ASP A 208 -3.86 11.34 3.15
CA ASP A 208 -4.37 11.97 1.94
C ASP A 208 -5.07 10.96 1.02
N LEU A 209 -5.78 11.47 0.01
CA LEU A 209 -6.55 10.65 -0.90
C LEU A 209 -5.65 9.77 -1.78
N GLN A 210 -4.48 10.28 -2.18
CA GLN A 210 -3.50 9.52 -2.95
C GLN A 210 -3.02 8.27 -2.20
N THR A 211 -2.68 8.43 -0.92
CA THR A 211 -2.30 7.31 -0.05
C THR A 211 -3.45 6.33 0.16
N ARG A 212 -4.69 6.82 0.37
CA ARG A 212 -5.87 5.95 0.56
C ARG A 212 -6.14 5.09 -0.67
N GLU A 213 -6.07 5.67 -1.87
CA GLU A 213 -6.25 4.92 -3.13
C GLU A 213 -5.16 3.87 -3.33
N LEU A 214 -3.89 4.21 -3.04
CA LEU A 214 -2.78 3.26 -3.11
C LEU A 214 -2.98 2.07 -2.17
N LEU A 215 -3.34 2.33 -0.93
CA LEU A 215 -3.60 1.31 0.08
C LEU A 215 -4.86 0.50 -0.25
N GLY A 216 -5.91 1.13 -0.78
CA GLY A 216 -7.11 0.46 -1.29
C GLY A 216 -6.79 -0.52 -2.42
N TYR A 217 -5.89 -0.15 -3.33
CA TYR A 217 -5.40 -1.05 -4.39
C TYR A 217 -4.68 -2.28 -3.80
N CYS A 218 -3.87 -2.09 -2.75
CA CYS A 218 -3.20 -3.20 -2.06
C CYS A 218 -4.21 -4.15 -1.36
N ILE A 219 -5.28 -3.62 -0.77
CA ILE A 219 -6.36 -4.45 -0.21
C ILE A 219 -7.01 -5.29 -1.31
N LEU A 220 -7.39 -4.67 -2.43
CA LEU A 220 -8.03 -5.37 -3.56
C LEU A 220 -7.12 -6.41 -4.19
N THR A 221 -5.81 -6.12 -4.30
CA THR A 221 -4.80 -7.09 -4.72
C THR A 221 -4.76 -8.30 -3.78
N THR A 222 -4.79 -8.06 -2.47
CA THR A 222 -4.78 -9.11 -1.43
C THR A 222 -6.06 -9.96 -1.45
N LEU A 223 -7.20 -9.35 -1.81
CA LEU A 223 -8.49 -10.01 -1.95
C LEU A 223 -8.68 -10.70 -3.31
N GLU A 224 -7.75 -10.54 -4.23
CA GLU A 224 -7.85 -10.99 -5.62
C GLU A 224 -9.12 -10.48 -6.32
N ALA A 225 -9.54 -9.23 -6.00
CA ALA A 225 -10.76 -8.61 -6.50
C ALA A 225 -10.55 -8.01 -7.91
N GLU A 226 -10.42 -8.88 -8.91
CA GLU A 226 -10.02 -8.56 -10.28
C GLU A 226 -10.87 -7.44 -10.90
N SER A 227 -12.19 -7.54 -10.80
CA SER A 227 -13.11 -6.54 -11.36
C SER A 227 -12.91 -5.14 -10.74
N GLN A 228 -12.69 -5.08 -9.43
CA GLN A 228 -12.47 -3.81 -8.73
C GLN A 228 -11.07 -3.24 -9.02
N LEU A 229 -10.06 -4.08 -9.24
CA LEU A 229 -8.71 -3.62 -9.57
C LEU A 229 -8.68 -2.80 -10.87
N HIS A 230 -9.48 -3.16 -11.88
CA HIS A 230 -9.61 -2.36 -13.11
C HIS A 230 -10.11 -0.94 -12.82
N SER A 231 -11.19 -0.79 -12.07
CA SER A 231 -11.73 0.55 -11.73
C SER A 231 -10.82 1.32 -10.78
N HIS A 232 -10.23 0.66 -9.79
CA HIS A 232 -9.32 1.30 -8.84
C HIS A 232 -7.94 1.66 -9.43
N TYR A 233 -7.54 1.08 -10.57
CA TYR A 233 -6.42 1.61 -11.35
C TYR A 233 -6.69 3.07 -11.75
N HIS A 234 -7.85 3.35 -12.36
CA HIS A 234 -8.22 4.70 -12.76
C HIS A 234 -8.40 5.64 -11.56
N GLY A 235 -9.00 5.15 -10.45
CA GLY A 235 -9.10 5.90 -9.20
C GLY A 235 -7.74 6.35 -8.68
N ASN A 236 -6.74 5.47 -8.74
CA ASN A 236 -5.37 5.79 -8.36
C ASN A 236 -4.72 6.84 -9.27
N ILE A 237 -4.90 6.72 -10.61
CA ILE A 237 -4.40 7.73 -11.54
C ILE A 237 -5.06 9.09 -11.26
N ASN A 238 -6.37 9.12 -11.02
CA ASN A 238 -7.11 10.33 -10.68
C ASN A 238 -6.67 10.93 -9.32
N ALA A 239 -6.22 10.10 -8.38
CA ALA A 239 -5.65 10.54 -7.11
C ALA A 239 -4.21 11.06 -7.23
N GLY A 240 -3.53 10.81 -8.35
CA GLY A 240 -2.16 11.24 -8.62
C GLY A 240 -1.09 10.17 -8.42
N ASN A 241 -1.47 8.90 -8.25
CA ASN A 241 -0.52 7.79 -8.26
C ASN A 241 -0.12 7.45 -9.70
N SER A 242 1.15 7.16 -9.92
CA SER A 242 1.62 6.69 -11.23
C SER A 242 1.45 5.16 -11.37
N PRO A 243 1.43 4.64 -12.62
CA PRO A 243 1.45 3.19 -12.86
C PRO A 243 2.67 2.51 -12.24
N GLU A 244 3.81 3.19 -12.18
CA GLU A 244 5.05 2.70 -11.55
C GLU A 244 4.88 2.59 -10.04
N THR A 245 4.24 3.57 -9.39
CA THR A 245 3.92 3.54 -7.96
C THR A 245 3.00 2.37 -7.63
N LEU A 246 1.95 2.15 -8.44
CA LEU A 246 1.05 1.00 -8.29
C LEU A 246 1.80 -0.33 -8.45
N THR A 247 2.65 -0.42 -9.47
CA THR A 247 3.49 -1.60 -9.71
C THR A 247 4.38 -1.90 -8.51
N ALA A 248 5.06 -0.89 -7.97
CA ALA A 248 5.91 -1.02 -6.79
C ALA A 248 5.11 -1.45 -5.55
N ALA A 249 3.88 -0.92 -5.37
CA ALA A 249 3.00 -1.29 -4.26
C ALA A 249 2.54 -2.75 -4.35
N VAL A 250 2.17 -3.24 -5.54
CA VAL A 250 1.83 -4.66 -5.75
C VAL A 250 3.03 -5.56 -5.48
N ILE A 251 4.23 -5.17 -5.92
CA ILE A 251 5.47 -5.91 -5.63
C ILE A 251 5.76 -5.90 -4.14
N GLN A 252 5.48 -4.81 -3.42
CA GLN A 252 5.60 -4.75 -1.97
C GLN A 252 4.65 -5.73 -1.25
N CYS A 253 3.45 -5.98 -1.79
CA CYS A 253 2.52 -6.98 -1.26
C CYS A 253 2.99 -8.43 -1.51
N LEU A 254 3.76 -8.69 -2.56
CA LEU A 254 4.10 -10.03 -3.07
C LEU A 254 4.63 -11.00 -2.00
N PRO A 255 5.56 -10.62 -1.09
CA PRO A 255 6.06 -11.52 -0.06
C PRO A 255 4.99 -12.06 0.89
N TYR A 256 3.89 -11.34 1.02
CA TYR A 256 2.81 -11.64 1.96
C TYR A 256 1.67 -12.41 1.31
N ILE A 257 1.32 -12.08 0.05
CA ILE A 257 0.19 -12.66 -0.68
C ILE A 257 0.59 -13.76 -1.67
N GLY A 258 1.89 -13.89 -1.96
CA GLY A 258 2.43 -14.83 -2.94
C GLY A 258 2.34 -14.37 -4.39
N PHE A 259 3.05 -15.07 -5.27
CA PHE A 259 3.15 -14.75 -6.69
C PHE A 259 1.82 -14.77 -7.46
N PRO A 260 0.88 -15.71 -7.23
CA PRO A 260 -0.34 -15.77 -8.05
C PRO A 260 -1.17 -14.48 -7.99
N ALA A 261 -1.49 -13.99 -6.80
CA ALA A 261 -2.25 -12.77 -6.59
C ALA A 261 -1.50 -11.52 -7.10
N ALA A 262 -0.19 -11.42 -6.81
CA ALA A 262 0.63 -10.32 -7.28
C ALA A 262 0.72 -10.29 -8.83
N ILE A 263 0.96 -11.43 -9.48
CA ILE A 263 1.01 -11.51 -10.96
C ILE A 263 -0.32 -11.13 -11.58
N MET A 264 -1.45 -11.56 -11.01
CA MET A 264 -2.79 -11.17 -11.48
C MET A 264 -2.94 -9.64 -11.45
N ALA A 265 -2.64 -8.98 -10.34
CA ALA A 265 -2.75 -7.53 -10.23
C ALA A 265 -1.77 -6.78 -11.16
N LEU A 266 -0.53 -7.29 -11.34
CA LEU A 266 0.44 -6.73 -12.29
C LEU A 266 -0.02 -6.84 -13.74
N ARG A 267 -0.74 -7.92 -14.10
CA ARG A 267 -1.35 -8.06 -15.42
C ARG A 267 -2.42 -7.02 -15.66
N ILE A 268 -3.27 -6.75 -14.67
CA ILE A 268 -4.30 -5.71 -14.76
C ILE A 268 -3.66 -4.33 -14.95
N ILE A 269 -2.64 -3.98 -14.16
CA ILE A 269 -1.89 -2.72 -14.34
C ILE A 269 -1.36 -2.61 -15.78
N LYS A 270 -0.75 -3.68 -16.31
CA LYS A 270 -0.23 -3.71 -17.68
C LYS A 270 -1.34 -3.51 -18.73
N GLU A 271 -2.50 -4.16 -18.53
CA GLU A 271 -3.65 -4.05 -19.43
C GLU A 271 -4.25 -2.64 -19.44
N GLU A 272 -4.40 -2.01 -18.27
CA GLU A 272 -4.91 -0.65 -18.16
C GLU A 272 -3.92 0.40 -18.65
N TYR A 273 -2.63 0.21 -18.40
CA TYR A 273 -1.56 1.09 -18.88
C TYR A 273 -1.44 1.10 -20.41
N ALA A 274 -1.84 0.03 -21.10
CA ALA A 274 -1.76 -0.10 -22.54
C ALA A 274 -2.96 0.51 -23.30
N LYS A 275 -4.03 0.94 -22.60
CA LYS A 275 -5.22 1.60 -23.19
C LYS A 275 -4.98 3.08 -23.43
#